data_32c1516945b9b3a548ff6e4e218b7bd1
#
_entry.id   32c1516945b9b3a548ff6e4e218b7bd1
#
_cell.length_a   1.000
_cell.length_b   1.000
_cell.length_c   1.000
_cell.angle_alpha   90.00
_cell.angle_beta   90.00
_cell.angle_gamma   90.00
#
_symmetry.space_group_name_H-M   'P 1'
#
loop_
_entity.id
_entity.type
_entity.pdbx_description
1 polymer ?
#
loop_
_entity_poly.entity_id
_entity_poly.type
_entity_poly.pdbx_seq_one_letter_code
_entity_poly.pdbx_strand_id
1 'polypeptide(L)'
;VGSEMCIRDRHGVICSDMPWCYYKNTKMRLFVCGAQKEYEFIRDTYGYPKNYVKYLGLTRFDGLHDFKVKENQILVMPSWREWIATPTSKSKNFDDVSDFKKTEYYQQWNNFLNSEKIKETLEKHDLQMIFYPHRNMQKYLKEFHPKSDRITIADWRKYDVQGLLKESAFLITDLSSIFMDFGYMRKPMLYFQFDMKKFREGQYQQGYFEYKRDGFGPVCEKLEEVEQELEKAAANQLQNDVEYLRREEAFFPLWDSDNCKRNYEAIKEI
;
A
#
# COMPACT_ATOMS: atom_id res chain seq x y z
N VAL A 1 -14.26 -13.29 -17.47
CA VAL A 1 -12.85 -12.86 -17.36
C VAL A 1 -12.68 -11.78 -16.29
N GLY A 2 -13.72 -10.96 -15.99
CA GLY A 2 -13.64 -9.89 -14.99
C GLY A 2 -13.75 -10.37 -13.52
N SER A 3 -14.50 -11.41 -13.23
CA SER A 3 -14.76 -11.89 -11.87
C SER A 3 -13.57 -12.61 -11.22
N GLU A 4 -12.76 -13.30 -12.03
CA GLU A 4 -11.54 -13.96 -11.52
C GLU A 4 -10.44 -12.96 -11.16
N MET A 5 -10.40 -11.77 -11.77
CA MET A 5 -9.40 -10.75 -11.47
C MET A 5 -9.55 -10.18 -10.07
N CYS A 6 -10.76 -9.98 -9.56
CA CYS A 6 -10.97 -9.43 -8.22
C CYS A 6 -10.52 -10.40 -7.10
N ILE A 7 -10.63 -11.71 -7.33
CA ILE A 7 -10.15 -12.75 -6.40
C ILE A 7 -8.65 -13.03 -6.63
N ARG A 8 -8.18 -12.93 -7.88
CA ARG A 8 -6.85 -13.39 -8.30
C ARG A 8 -5.77 -12.31 -8.26
N ASP A 9 -6.09 -11.06 -8.56
CA ASP A 9 -5.10 -9.98 -8.74
C ASP A 9 -4.79 -9.18 -7.48
N ARG A 10 -5.22 -9.70 -6.30
CA ARG A 10 -4.75 -9.18 -5.00
C ARG A 10 -5.00 -7.68 -4.80
N HIS A 11 -6.16 -7.19 -5.22
CA HIS A 11 -6.59 -5.88 -4.75
C HIS A 11 -6.67 -5.94 -3.22
N GLY A 12 -6.00 -5.00 -2.55
CA GLY A 12 -6.08 -4.83 -1.11
C GLY A 12 -7.48 -4.43 -0.68
N VAL A 13 -7.64 -4.13 0.59
CA VAL A 13 -8.83 -3.45 1.09
C VAL A 13 -9.07 -2.20 0.25
N ILE A 14 -10.26 -2.06 -0.31
CA ILE A 14 -10.62 -0.95 -1.18
C ILE A 14 -10.84 0.29 -0.33
N CYS A 15 -10.10 1.35 -0.58
CA CYS A 15 -10.22 2.64 0.11
C CYS A 15 -10.63 3.80 -0.81
N SER A 16 -10.53 3.60 -2.12
CA SER A 16 -10.94 4.55 -3.16
C SER A 16 -12.23 4.10 -3.82
N ASP A 17 -12.96 5.01 -4.45
CA ASP A 17 -14.09 4.61 -5.28
C ASP A 17 -13.61 3.93 -6.57
N MET A 18 -14.17 2.75 -6.85
CA MET A 18 -13.80 1.90 -7.98
C MET A 18 -15.04 1.54 -8.81
N PRO A 19 -15.50 2.41 -9.74
CA PRO A 19 -16.73 2.20 -10.48
C PRO A 19 -16.80 0.89 -11.28
N TRP A 20 -15.64 0.34 -11.70
CA TRP A 20 -15.58 -0.95 -12.38
C TRP A 20 -15.95 -2.14 -11.49
N CYS A 21 -15.89 -1.97 -10.16
CA CYS A 21 -16.33 -2.96 -9.18
C CYS A 21 -17.83 -2.89 -8.84
N TYR A 22 -18.58 -1.92 -9.35
CA TYR A 22 -20.01 -1.81 -9.12
C TYR A 22 -20.75 -3.03 -9.63
N TYR A 23 -21.81 -3.43 -8.95
CA TYR A 23 -22.62 -4.60 -9.31
C TYR A 23 -23.11 -4.57 -10.77
N LYS A 24 -23.52 -3.41 -11.29
CA LYS A 24 -23.94 -3.26 -12.69
C LYS A 24 -22.86 -3.70 -13.69
N ASN A 25 -21.59 -3.62 -13.34
CA ASN A 25 -20.45 -3.94 -14.20
C ASN A 25 -19.92 -5.37 -13.98
N THR A 26 -20.02 -5.89 -12.76
CA THR A 26 -19.40 -7.17 -12.36
C THR A 26 -20.36 -8.32 -12.27
N LYS A 27 -21.61 -8.08 -11.77
CA LYS A 27 -22.60 -9.11 -11.48
C LYS A 27 -22.12 -10.22 -10.52
N MET A 28 -21.11 -9.92 -9.70
CA MET A 28 -20.57 -10.89 -8.73
C MET A 28 -21.64 -11.25 -7.68
N ARG A 29 -21.72 -12.52 -7.32
CA ARG A 29 -22.63 -13.05 -6.29
C ARG A 29 -22.05 -12.97 -4.88
N LEU A 30 -20.76 -12.83 -4.76
CA LEU A 30 -20.07 -12.61 -3.50
C LEU A 30 -18.99 -11.55 -3.68
N PHE A 31 -19.07 -10.49 -2.91
CA PHE A 31 -18.00 -9.49 -2.75
C PHE A 31 -17.46 -9.59 -1.31
N VAL A 32 -16.19 -9.96 -1.19
CA VAL A 32 -15.54 -10.13 0.12
C VAL A 32 -14.81 -8.85 0.50
N CYS A 33 -15.09 -8.34 1.70
CA CYS A 33 -14.45 -7.17 2.27
C CYS A 33 -13.47 -7.58 3.38
N GLY A 34 -12.31 -6.91 3.40
CA GLY A 34 -11.25 -7.13 4.37
C GLY A 34 -11.38 -6.28 5.63
N ALA A 35 -12.20 -5.22 5.60
CA ALA A 35 -12.41 -4.30 6.70
C ALA A 35 -13.88 -3.92 6.85
N GLN A 36 -14.28 -3.55 8.08
CA GLN A 36 -15.67 -3.19 8.38
C GLN A 36 -16.13 -1.95 7.60
N LYS A 37 -15.33 -0.89 7.58
CA LYS A 37 -15.65 0.35 6.84
C LYS A 37 -15.73 0.13 5.32
N GLU A 38 -14.90 -0.75 4.76
CA GLU A 38 -14.97 -1.18 3.37
C GLU A 38 -16.31 -1.86 3.08
N TYR A 39 -16.71 -2.80 3.94
CA TYR A 39 -18.00 -3.51 3.81
C TYR A 39 -19.18 -2.53 3.80
N GLU A 40 -19.24 -1.59 4.73
CA GLU A 40 -20.29 -0.60 4.81
C GLU A 40 -20.34 0.25 3.55
N PHE A 41 -19.20 0.77 3.10
CA PHE A 41 -19.12 1.59 1.89
C PHE A 41 -19.56 0.82 0.63
N ILE A 42 -19.06 -0.39 0.43
CA ILE A 42 -19.40 -1.18 -0.78
C ILE A 42 -20.87 -1.63 -0.75
N ARG A 43 -21.36 -2.10 0.40
CA ARG A 43 -22.76 -2.48 0.58
C ARG A 43 -23.72 -1.34 0.20
N ASP A 44 -23.40 -0.12 0.63
CA ASP A 44 -24.30 1.01 0.52
C ASP A 44 -24.16 1.78 -0.81
N THR A 45 -23.01 1.69 -1.48
CA THR A 45 -22.72 2.52 -2.67
C THR A 45 -22.56 1.76 -3.97
N TYR A 46 -22.15 0.47 -3.95
CA TYR A 46 -21.81 -0.28 -5.17
C TYR A 46 -23.01 -0.99 -5.82
N GLY A 47 -24.20 -0.88 -5.23
CA GLY A 47 -25.46 -1.40 -5.80
C GLY A 47 -25.59 -2.91 -5.77
N TYR A 48 -24.87 -3.62 -4.91
CA TYR A 48 -24.99 -5.05 -4.73
C TYR A 48 -26.32 -5.41 -4.05
N PRO A 49 -26.99 -6.52 -4.48
CA PRO A 49 -28.12 -7.08 -3.76
C PRO A 49 -27.80 -7.42 -2.31
N LYS A 50 -28.81 -7.45 -1.46
CA LYS A 50 -28.67 -7.86 -0.06
C LYS A 50 -27.94 -9.21 0.05
N ASN A 51 -27.01 -9.33 0.98
CA ASN A 51 -26.17 -10.50 1.27
C ASN A 51 -25.11 -10.87 0.21
N TYR A 52 -24.94 -10.07 -0.88
CA TYR A 52 -23.86 -10.30 -1.84
C TYR A 52 -22.52 -9.70 -1.39
N VAL A 53 -22.55 -8.68 -0.54
CA VAL A 53 -21.35 -8.13 0.09
C VAL A 53 -21.23 -8.72 1.49
N LYS A 54 -20.08 -9.28 1.82
CA LYS A 54 -19.83 -9.89 3.14
C LYS A 54 -18.50 -9.39 3.71
N TYR A 55 -18.48 -9.08 5.01
CA TYR A 55 -17.26 -8.80 5.76
C TYR A 55 -16.71 -10.12 6.34
N LEU A 56 -15.73 -10.70 5.68
CA LEU A 56 -15.17 -12.02 6.03
C LEU A 56 -13.66 -11.97 6.31
N GLY A 57 -13.04 -10.81 6.07
CA GLY A 57 -11.58 -10.70 6.01
C GLY A 57 -11.02 -11.26 4.71
N LEU A 58 -9.83 -10.79 4.31
CA LEU A 58 -9.15 -11.29 3.11
C LEU A 58 -8.37 -12.56 3.43
N THR A 59 -8.49 -13.58 2.56
CA THR A 59 -7.85 -14.89 2.77
C THR A 59 -6.34 -14.80 3.01
N ARG A 60 -5.65 -13.84 2.36
CA ARG A 60 -4.21 -13.64 2.56
C ARG A 60 -3.84 -13.14 3.95
N PHE A 61 -4.78 -12.58 4.71
CA PHE A 61 -4.54 -12.10 6.08
C PHE A 61 -4.18 -13.23 7.04
N ASP A 62 -4.64 -14.47 6.78
CA ASP A 62 -4.25 -15.64 7.58
C ASP A 62 -2.72 -15.85 7.57
N GLY A 63 -2.04 -15.47 6.49
CA GLY A 63 -0.59 -15.52 6.39
C GLY A 63 0.16 -14.34 7.02
N LEU A 64 -0.55 -13.37 7.62
CA LEU A 64 0.05 -12.14 8.18
C LEU A 64 0.13 -12.15 9.73
N HIS A 65 -0.13 -13.26 10.39
CA HIS A 65 -0.05 -13.39 11.86
C HIS A 65 1.28 -13.96 12.33
N ASP A 66 1.87 -14.86 11.56
CA ASP A 66 3.14 -15.51 11.91
C ASP A 66 4.27 -14.90 11.08
N PHE A 67 5.02 -13.95 11.67
CA PHE A 67 6.14 -13.31 11.04
C PHE A 67 7.24 -12.91 12.02
N LYS A 68 8.46 -12.88 11.50
CA LYS A 68 9.62 -12.42 12.23
C LYS A 68 10.08 -11.07 11.65
N VAL A 69 10.02 -10.04 12.46
CA VAL A 69 10.42 -8.68 12.08
C VAL A 69 11.93 -8.51 12.19
N LYS A 70 12.52 -7.88 11.20
CA LYS A 70 13.87 -7.29 11.25
C LYS A 70 13.68 -5.85 11.75
N GLU A 71 13.99 -5.63 13.02
CA GLU A 71 13.70 -4.39 13.74
C GLU A 71 14.35 -3.14 13.13
N ASN A 72 15.40 -3.32 12.34
CA ASN A 72 16.10 -2.23 11.67
C ASN A 72 15.78 -2.11 10.17
N GLN A 73 14.75 -2.81 9.65
CA GLN A 73 14.42 -2.77 8.22
C GLN A 73 13.22 -1.88 7.95
N ILE A 74 13.41 -0.90 7.07
CA ILE A 74 12.37 -0.02 6.53
C ILE A 74 12.05 -0.47 5.10
N LEU A 75 10.76 -0.63 4.80
CA LEU A 75 10.27 -0.90 3.45
C LEU A 75 9.69 0.39 2.84
N VAL A 76 10.13 0.73 1.64
CA VAL A 76 9.60 1.86 0.86
C VAL A 76 8.88 1.31 -0.37
N MET A 77 7.55 1.41 -0.38
CA MET A 77 6.72 0.85 -1.45
C MET A 77 5.83 1.90 -2.13
N PRO A 78 6.37 2.67 -3.08
CA PRO A 78 5.57 3.61 -3.87
C PRO A 78 4.58 2.91 -4.79
N SER A 79 3.38 3.48 -4.91
CA SER A 79 2.38 3.10 -5.90
C SER A 79 2.80 3.51 -7.31
N TRP A 80 2.11 2.96 -8.30
CA TRP A 80 2.26 3.37 -9.69
C TRP A 80 1.41 4.60 -10.03
N ARG A 81 1.72 5.24 -11.15
CA ARG A 81 0.92 6.33 -11.70
C ARG A 81 0.49 5.99 -13.11
N GLU A 82 -0.81 6.10 -13.38
CA GLU A 82 -1.40 5.77 -14.69
C GLU A 82 -0.80 6.59 -15.83
N TRP A 83 -0.47 7.86 -15.56
CA TRP A 83 0.14 8.76 -16.53
C TRP A 83 1.65 8.51 -16.77
N ILE A 84 2.26 7.56 -16.05
CA ILE A 84 3.66 7.14 -16.24
C ILE A 84 3.75 5.72 -16.76
N ALA A 85 2.95 4.82 -16.22
CA ALA A 85 3.02 3.38 -16.52
C ALA A 85 1.63 2.81 -16.69
N THR A 86 1.09 2.82 -17.90
CA THR A 86 -0.17 2.14 -18.21
C THR A 86 0.00 0.63 -18.14
N PRO A 87 -1.01 -0.13 -17.65
CA PRO A 87 -1.01 -1.59 -17.73
C PRO A 87 -0.86 -2.04 -19.17
N THR A 88 -0.11 -3.10 -19.38
CA THR A 88 0.39 -3.64 -20.66
C THR A 88 -0.63 -3.89 -21.78
N SER A 89 -1.93 -3.77 -21.56
CA SER A 89 -2.97 -3.95 -22.59
C SER A 89 -3.38 -2.65 -23.31
N LYS A 90 -2.93 -1.48 -22.85
CA LYS A 90 -3.31 -0.17 -23.43
C LYS A 90 -2.13 0.81 -23.57
N SER A 91 -0.89 0.35 -23.42
CA SER A 91 0.25 1.26 -23.40
C SER A 91 0.52 1.86 -24.78
N LYS A 92 0.35 3.15 -24.91
CA LYS A 92 1.23 3.95 -25.74
C LYS A 92 2.56 3.98 -24.98
N ASN A 93 3.60 3.41 -25.58
CA ASN A 93 4.91 3.25 -25.00
C ASN A 93 5.43 4.56 -24.41
N PHE A 94 5.58 4.63 -23.08
CA PHE A 94 6.57 5.50 -22.46
C PHE A 94 7.93 4.78 -22.57
N ASP A 95 8.43 4.67 -23.81
CA ASP A 95 9.74 4.05 -24.06
C ASP A 95 10.89 5.04 -23.86
N ASP A 96 10.59 6.33 -23.63
CA ASP A 96 11.61 7.34 -23.41
C ASP A 96 11.93 7.50 -21.93
N VAL A 97 12.99 6.86 -21.49
CA VAL A 97 13.56 6.98 -20.14
C VAL A 97 13.85 8.44 -19.76
N SER A 98 14.15 9.31 -20.74
CA SER A 98 14.40 10.74 -20.51
C SER A 98 13.16 11.45 -19.96
N ASP A 99 11.98 11.05 -20.41
CA ASP A 99 10.72 11.63 -19.94
C ASP A 99 10.33 11.14 -18.54
N PHE A 100 10.72 9.92 -18.16
CA PHE A 100 10.51 9.43 -16.79
C PHE A 100 11.25 10.30 -15.76
N LYS A 101 12.51 10.66 -16.03
CA LYS A 101 13.30 11.52 -15.13
C LYS A 101 12.76 12.94 -14.96
N LYS A 102 11.97 13.43 -15.91
CA LYS A 102 11.27 14.73 -15.82
C LYS A 102 10.00 14.66 -14.98
N THR A 103 9.50 13.47 -14.67
CA THR A 103 8.26 13.32 -13.88
C THR A 103 8.48 13.73 -12.43
N GLU A 104 7.47 14.36 -11.84
CA GLU A 104 7.45 14.68 -10.42
C GLU A 104 7.66 13.41 -9.56
N TYR A 105 7.06 12.29 -9.95
CA TYR A 105 7.24 11.00 -9.30
C TYR A 105 8.71 10.60 -9.17
N TYR A 106 9.46 10.64 -10.29
CA TYR A 106 10.89 10.33 -10.24
C TYR A 106 11.65 11.32 -9.39
N GLN A 107 11.41 12.62 -9.57
CA GLN A 107 12.12 13.68 -8.85
C GLN A 107 11.93 13.54 -7.33
N GLN A 108 10.70 13.35 -6.87
CA GLN A 108 10.40 13.21 -5.45
C GLN A 108 11.04 11.96 -4.84
N TRP A 109 10.88 10.79 -5.48
CA TRP A 109 11.47 9.56 -4.97
C TRP A 109 12.99 9.53 -5.11
N ASN A 110 13.56 10.13 -6.15
CA ASN A 110 15.01 10.24 -6.28
C ASN A 110 15.61 11.22 -5.25
N ASN A 111 14.93 12.33 -4.97
CA ASN A 111 15.35 13.25 -3.90
C ASN A 111 15.26 12.56 -2.52
N PHE A 112 14.19 11.81 -2.26
CA PHE A 112 14.06 10.99 -1.05
C PHE A 112 15.23 10.01 -0.89
N LEU A 113 15.54 9.21 -1.92
CA LEU A 113 16.61 8.20 -1.88
C LEU A 113 18.02 8.82 -1.77
N ASN A 114 18.17 10.10 -2.10
CA ASN A 114 19.46 10.81 -2.08
C ASN A 114 19.50 11.95 -1.04
N SER A 115 18.51 12.03 -0.13
CA SER A 115 18.51 13.00 0.96
C SER A 115 19.64 12.71 1.95
N GLU A 116 20.48 13.71 2.24
CA GLU A 116 21.53 13.58 3.24
C GLU A 116 20.94 13.36 4.65
N LYS A 117 19.81 14.00 5.00
CA LYS A 117 19.16 13.79 6.30
C LYS A 117 18.62 12.36 6.45
N ILE A 118 18.00 11.79 5.40
CA ILE A 118 17.58 10.38 5.44
C ILE A 118 18.81 9.48 5.63
N LYS A 119 19.88 9.71 4.90
CA LYS A 119 21.13 8.96 5.05
C LYS A 119 21.66 9.05 6.48
N GLU A 120 21.76 10.27 7.04
CA GLU A 120 22.19 10.50 8.42
C GLU A 120 21.30 9.76 9.43
N THR A 121 19.97 9.78 9.26
CA THR A 121 19.03 9.02 10.09
C THR A 121 19.29 7.52 10.02
N LEU A 122 19.48 6.96 8.80
CA LEU A 122 19.76 5.52 8.62
C LEU A 122 21.10 5.13 9.28
N GLU A 123 22.12 5.96 9.16
CA GLU A 123 23.44 5.71 9.76
C GLU A 123 23.38 5.81 11.30
N LYS A 124 22.77 6.86 11.82
CA LYS A 124 22.65 7.17 13.26
C LYS A 124 21.90 6.07 14.03
N HIS A 125 20.85 5.50 13.42
CA HIS A 125 19.98 4.52 14.06
C HIS A 125 20.22 3.08 13.57
N ASP A 126 21.29 2.85 12.81
CA ASP A 126 21.65 1.55 12.21
C ASP A 126 20.52 0.88 11.41
N LEU A 127 19.78 1.69 10.64
CA LEU A 127 18.63 1.24 9.83
C LEU A 127 19.07 0.85 8.42
N GLN A 128 18.32 -0.10 7.83
CA GLN A 128 18.43 -0.51 6.43
C GLN A 128 17.11 -0.21 5.72
N MET A 129 17.17 0.25 4.48
CA MET A 129 16.02 0.63 3.69
C MET A 129 15.93 -0.19 2.40
N ILE A 130 14.75 -0.73 2.11
CA ILE A 130 14.48 -1.46 0.88
C ILE A 130 13.47 -0.67 0.05
N PHE A 131 13.90 -0.16 -1.09
CA PHE A 131 13.04 0.54 -2.05
C PHE A 131 12.47 -0.45 -3.06
N TYR A 132 11.18 -0.73 -2.95
CA TYR A 132 10.45 -1.66 -3.79
C TYR A 132 9.21 -0.99 -4.42
N PRO A 133 9.35 -0.25 -5.51
CA PRO A 133 8.20 0.38 -6.17
C PRO A 133 7.28 -0.66 -6.80
N HIS A 134 6.00 -0.26 -6.99
CA HIS A 134 4.98 -1.09 -7.61
C HIS A 134 5.46 -1.74 -8.91
N ARG A 135 4.99 -2.96 -9.21
CA ARG A 135 5.43 -3.77 -10.37
C ARG A 135 5.44 -2.99 -11.69
N ASN A 136 4.46 -2.13 -11.94
CA ASN A 136 4.40 -1.33 -13.15
C ASN A 136 5.54 -0.29 -13.26
N MET A 137 6.15 0.07 -12.13
CA MET A 137 7.28 1.00 -12.04
C MET A 137 8.64 0.30 -12.07
N GLN A 138 8.67 -1.01 -11.93
CA GLN A 138 9.91 -1.81 -11.86
C GLN A 138 10.78 -1.70 -13.12
N LYS A 139 10.21 -1.37 -14.27
CA LYS A 139 10.97 -1.13 -15.51
C LYS A 139 11.94 0.06 -15.41
N TYR A 140 11.69 0.96 -14.45
CA TYR A 140 12.50 2.16 -14.22
C TYR A 140 13.50 2.02 -13.06
N LEU A 141 13.63 0.85 -12.43
CA LEU A 141 14.51 0.66 -11.26
C LEU A 141 15.95 1.11 -11.50
N LYS A 142 16.47 0.86 -12.71
CA LYS A 142 17.84 1.23 -13.10
C LYS A 142 18.10 2.74 -13.16
N GLU A 143 17.06 3.57 -13.07
CA GLU A 143 17.19 5.01 -13.06
C GLU A 143 17.42 5.57 -11.65
N PHE A 144 17.13 4.77 -10.59
CA PHE A 144 17.33 5.15 -9.22
C PHE A 144 18.72 4.71 -8.73
N HIS A 145 19.52 5.67 -8.27
CA HIS A 145 20.88 5.45 -7.81
C HIS A 145 21.07 6.09 -6.43
N PRO A 146 20.66 5.40 -5.33
CA PRO A 146 20.90 5.92 -3.99
C PRO A 146 22.39 6.02 -3.70
N LYS A 147 22.81 7.09 -3.03
CA LYS A 147 24.20 7.29 -2.62
C LYS A 147 24.55 6.50 -1.36
N SER A 148 23.56 6.15 -0.55
CA SER A 148 23.78 5.38 0.68
C SER A 148 23.78 3.89 0.38
N ASP A 149 24.76 3.16 0.92
CA ASP A 149 24.84 1.70 0.89
C ASP A 149 23.81 1.02 1.80
N ARG A 150 23.15 1.79 2.67
CA ARG A 150 22.04 1.34 3.50
C ARG A 150 20.70 1.26 2.74
N ILE A 151 20.65 1.68 1.47
CA ILE A 151 19.46 1.66 0.64
C ILE A 151 19.61 0.63 -0.48
N THR A 152 18.79 -0.40 -0.44
CA THR A 152 18.74 -1.44 -1.48
C THR A 152 17.59 -1.19 -2.44
N ILE A 153 17.89 -1.16 -3.75
CA ILE A 153 16.86 -1.14 -4.81
C ILE A 153 16.43 -2.57 -5.09
N ALA A 154 15.18 -2.90 -4.78
CA ALA A 154 14.68 -4.27 -4.85
C ALA A 154 13.92 -4.57 -6.14
N ASP A 155 14.37 -5.61 -6.86
CA ASP A 155 13.75 -6.12 -8.08
C ASP A 155 12.73 -7.22 -7.73
N TRP A 156 11.51 -7.12 -8.26
CA TRP A 156 10.40 -8.06 -8.03
C TRP A 156 10.73 -9.52 -8.37
N ARG A 157 11.73 -9.75 -9.22
CA ARG A 157 12.18 -11.11 -9.59
C ARG A 157 13.01 -11.78 -8.50
N LYS A 158 13.54 -11.00 -7.57
CA LYS A 158 14.44 -11.46 -6.50
C LYS A 158 13.82 -11.35 -5.11
N TYR A 159 12.81 -10.50 -4.95
CA TYR A 159 12.20 -10.21 -3.66
C TYR A 159 10.72 -10.58 -3.66
N ASP A 160 10.29 -11.30 -2.66
CA ASP A 160 8.88 -11.59 -2.42
C ASP A 160 8.23 -10.45 -1.62
N VAL A 161 7.13 -9.91 -2.13
CA VAL A 161 6.41 -8.79 -1.51
C VAL A 161 5.88 -9.17 -0.12
N GLN A 162 5.31 -10.36 0.02
CA GLN A 162 4.75 -10.78 1.30
C GLN A 162 5.85 -10.97 2.34
N GLY A 163 7.00 -11.52 1.93
CA GLY A 163 8.19 -11.62 2.78
C GLY A 163 8.67 -10.24 3.23
N LEU A 164 8.83 -9.29 2.32
CA LEU A 164 9.23 -7.92 2.65
C LEU A 164 8.28 -7.23 3.62
N LEU A 165 6.96 -7.38 3.42
CA LEU A 165 5.94 -6.82 4.32
C LEU A 165 6.04 -7.42 5.73
N LYS A 166 6.22 -8.75 5.82
CA LYS A 166 6.32 -9.47 7.09
C LYS A 166 7.59 -9.14 7.85
N GLU A 167 8.72 -9.03 7.13
CA GLU A 167 10.04 -8.81 7.73
C GLU A 167 10.33 -7.36 8.10
N SER A 168 9.70 -6.38 7.45
CA SER A 168 10.01 -4.97 7.70
C SER A 168 9.33 -4.44 8.95
N ALA A 169 10.05 -3.62 9.72
CA ALA A 169 9.55 -2.98 10.94
C ALA A 169 8.72 -1.73 10.65
N PHE A 170 9.01 -1.03 9.56
CA PHE A 170 8.39 0.25 9.20
C PHE A 170 8.09 0.33 7.71
N LEU A 171 6.99 0.98 7.34
CA LEU A 171 6.61 1.21 5.95
C LEU A 171 6.60 2.70 5.61
N ILE A 172 7.25 3.05 4.51
CA ILE A 172 7.05 4.34 3.84
C ILE A 172 6.34 4.07 2.53
N THR A 173 5.17 4.66 2.35
CA THR A 173 4.39 4.48 1.12
C THR A 173 3.72 5.78 0.71
N ASP A 174 2.97 5.79 -0.38
CA ASP A 174 2.24 6.97 -0.85
C ASP A 174 0.72 6.71 -0.87
N LEU A 175 0.22 6.23 -2.00
CA LEU A 175 -1.20 6.00 -2.29
C LEU A 175 -1.48 4.52 -2.59
N SER A 176 -0.54 3.65 -2.23
CA SER A 176 -0.63 2.20 -2.44
C SER A 176 -1.53 1.54 -1.40
N SER A 177 -2.44 0.66 -1.83
CA SER A 177 -3.28 -0.13 -0.92
C SER A 177 -2.50 -1.11 -0.02
N ILE A 178 -1.20 -1.25 -0.22
CA ILE A 178 -0.34 -2.14 0.57
C ILE A 178 -0.28 -1.74 2.05
N PHE A 179 -0.53 -0.45 2.35
CA PHE A 179 -0.59 0.02 3.72
C PHE A 179 -1.69 -0.67 4.54
N MET A 180 -2.74 -1.17 3.89
CA MET A 180 -3.80 -1.92 4.54
C MET A 180 -3.31 -3.27 5.07
N ASP A 181 -2.45 -3.97 4.32
CA ASP A 181 -1.83 -5.21 4.79
C ASP A 181 -0.85 -4.94 5.93
N PHE A 182 -0.11 -3.83 5.85
CA PHE A 182 0.84 -3.42 6.88
C PHE A 182 0.12 -2.99 8.17
N GLY A 183 -0.97 -2.22 8.06
CA GLY A 183 -1.83 -1.84 9.18
C GLY A 183 -2.58 -3.03 9.79
N TYR A 184 -2.96 -4.05 8.98
CA TYR A 184 -3.49 -5.31 9.52
C TYR A 184 -2.47 -6.01 10.43
N MET A 185 -1.19 -5.94 10.11
CA MET A 185 -0.10 -6.44 10.96
C MET A 185 0.22 -5.53 12.16
N ARG A 186 -0.49 -4.42 12.33
CA ARG A 186 -0.31 -3.43 13.42
C ARG A 186 1.10 -2.84 13.48
N LYS A 187 1.65 -2.55 12.31
CA LYS A 187 3.00 -2.02 12.16
C LYS A 187 3.02 -0.55 11.78
N PRO A 188 3.97 0.23 12.32
CA PRO A 188 4.06 1.66 12.07
C PRO A 188 4.42 2.01 10.63
N MET A 189 3.86 3.11 10.14
CA MET A 189 4.08 3.58 8.78
C MET A 189 4.01 5.10 8.67
N LEU A 190 4.44 5.64 7.53
CA LEU A 190 4.16 7.01 7.11
C LEU A 190 3.80 7.06 5.63
N TYR A 191 3.10 8.13 5.25
CA TYR A 191 2.68 8.36 3.87
C TYR A 191 3.41 9.56 3.29
N PHE A 192 4.01 9.40 2.09
CA PHE A 192 4.60 10.49 1.31
C PHE A 192 3.73 10.80 0.10
N GLN A 193 2.85 11.80 0.21
CA GLN A 193 1.75 12.07 -0.72
C GLN A 193 1.89 13.41 -1.45
N PHE A 194 2.98 13.60 -2.16
CA PHE A 194 3.31 14.83 -2.88
C PHE A 194 2.39 15.16 -4.07
N ASP A 195 1.68 14.17 -4.63
CA ASP A 195 0.84 14.32 -5.84
C ASP A 195 -0.61 13.85 -5.65
N MET A 196 -1.13 13.86 -4.40
CA MET A 196 -2.48 13.39 -4.05
C MET A 196 -3.57 13.99 -4.94
N LYS A 197 -3.54 15.29 -5.18
CA LYS A 197 -4.55 15.97 -6.00
C LYS A 197 -4.60 15.37 -7.41
N LYS A 198 -3.46 15.28 -8.08
CA LYS A 198 -3.34 14.72 -9.42
C LYS A 198 -3.77 13.26 -9.48
N PHE A 199 -3.43 12.48 -8.45
CA PHE A 199 -3.83 11.08 -8.34
C PHE A 199 -5.35 10.93 -8.24
N ARG A 200 -6.02 11.78 -7.45
CA ARG A 200 -7.48 11.77 -7.28
C ARG A 200 -8.23 12.23 -8.53
N GLU A 201 -7.68 13.17 -9.26
CA GLU A 201 -8.26 13.66 -10.51
C GLU A 201 -8.06 12.69 -11.70
N GLY A 202 -6.92 11.96 -11.71
CA GLY A 202 -6.51 11.16 -12.87
C GLY A 202 -6.65 9.65 -12.75
N GLN A 203 -6.52 9.06 -11.56
CA GLN A 203 -6.40 7.61 -11.42
C GLN A 203 -7.50 6.97 -10.56
N TYR A 204 -7.71 7.45 -9.33
CA TYR A 204 -8.72 6.91 -8.42
C TYR A 204 -9.48 8.02 -7.72
N GLN A 205 -10.79 7.98 -7.81
CA GLN A 205 -11.66 8.93 -7.11
C GLN A 205 -11.65 8.68 -5.60
N GLN A 206 -12.01 9.72 -4.84
CA GLN A 206 -12.12 9.63 -3.39
C GLN A 206 -13.21 8.62 -3.01
N GLY A 207 -12.84 7.68 -2.15
CA GLY A 207 -13.79 6.77 -1.48
C GLY A 207 -14.07 7.21 -0.04
N TYR A 208 -14.33 6.25 0.82
CA TYR A 208 -14.66 6.50 2.24
C TYR A 208 -13.43 6.83 3.11
N PHE A 209 -12.24 6.40 2.70
CA PHE A 209 -11.02 6.52 3.48
C PHE A 209 -10.33 7.87 3.24
N GLU A 210 -10.02 8.56 4.32
CA GLU A 210 -9.30 9.82 4.31
C GLU A 210 -8.02 9.68 5.14
N TYR A 211 -6.85 9.80 4.50
CA TYR A 211 -5.56 9.48 5.12
C TYR A 211 -5.28 10.26 6.41
N LYS A 212 -5.58 11.57 6.45
CA LYS A 212 -5.34 12.38 7.65
C LYS A 212 -6.26 11.99 8.82
N ARG A 213 -7.49 11.53 8.55
CA ARG A 213 -8.48 11.12 9.54
C ARG A 213 -8.35 9.65 9.93
N ASP A 214 -8.26 8.77 8.93
CA ASP A 214 -8.37 7.31 9.08
C ASP A 214 -7.02 6.60 8.98
N GLY A 215 -5.95 7.29 8.53
CA GLY A 215 -4.65 6.70 8.25
C GLY A 215 -3.94 6.16 9.49
N PHE A 216 -3.04 5.25 9.26
CA PHE A 216 -2.28 4.49 10.27
C PHE A 216 -0.88 5.05 10.49
N GLY A 217 -0.65 6.30 10.11
CA GLY A 217 0.61 7.00 10.24
C GLY A 217 0.50 8.44 9.76
N PRO A 218 1.55 9.27 9.97
CA PRO A 218 1.57 10.65 9.52
C PRO A 218 1.55 10.76 8.01
N VAL A 219 0.88 11.81 7.51
CA VAL A 219 0.79 12.14 6.09
C VAL A 219 1.71 13.32 5.81
N CYS A 220 2.74 13.10 5.00
CA CYS A 220 3.73 14.06 4.57
C CYS A 220 3.51 14.43 3.10
N GLU A 221 3.43 15.70 2.79
CA GLU A 221 3.29 16.20 1.42
C GLU A 221 4.64 16.67 0.84
N LYS A 222 5.62 16.95 1.72
CA LYS A 222 6.95 17.42 1.37
C LYS A 222 8.03 16.49 1.91
N LEU A 223 9.20 16.50 1.25
CA LEU A 223 10.33 15.67 1.65
C LEU A 223 10.83 16.01 3.07
N GLU A 224 10.85 17.30 3.41
CA GLU A 224 11.30 17.77 4.72
C GLU A 224 10.42 17.24 5.86
N GLU A 225 9.13 17.04 5.61
CA GLU A 225 8.20 16.43 6.58
C GLU A 225 8.50 14.93 6.75
N VAL A 226 8.79 14.22 5.64
CA VAL A 226 9.20 12.81 5.68
C VAL A 226 10.48 12.63 6.47
N GLU A 227 11.48 13.50 6.23
CA GLU A 227 12.75 13.49 6.97
C GLU A 227 12.55 13.63 8.47
N GLN A 228 11.67 14.56 8.88
CA GLN A 228 11.35 14.80 10.30
C GLN A 228 10.60 13.63 10.93
N GLU A 229 9.58 13.10 10.26
CA GLU A 229 8.78 11.98 10.77
C GLU A 229 9.60 10.68 10.80
N LEU A 230 10.49 10.46 9.83
CA LEU A 230 11.40 9.31 9.83
C LEU A 230 12.40 9.39 11.00
N GLU A 231 12.99 10.55 11.27
CA GLU A 231 13.89 10.74 12.42
C GLU A 231 13.15 10.50 13.75
N LYS A 232 11.92 11.00 13.89
CA LYS A 232 11.09 10.72 15.08
C LYS A 232 10.80 9.23 15.25
N ALA A 233 10.41 8.55 14.15
CA ALA A 233 10.14 7.11 14.17
C ALA A 233 11.40 6.32 14.53
N ALA A 234 12.55 6.67 13.95
CA ALA A 234 13.84 6.04 14.22
C ALA A 234 14.27 6.25 15.69
N ALA A 235 14.13 7.46 16.22
CA ALA A 235 14.41 7.77 17.63
C ALA A 235 13.51 6.99 18.60
N ASN A 236 12.29 6.65 18.18
CA ASN A 236 11.35 5.77 18.90
C ASN A 236 11.50 4.28 18.52
N GLN A 237 12.65 3.86 17.98
CA GLN A 237 12.93 2.46 17.61
C GLN A 237 11.89 1.84 16.67
N LEU A 238 11.32 2.64 15.77
CA LEU A 238 10.27 2.24 14.83
C LEU A 238 9.03 1.61 15.51
N GLN A 239 8.73 2.02 16.75
CA GLN A 239 7.53 1.55 17.45
C GLN A 239 6.29 2.28 16.95
N ASN A 240 5.14 1.59 16.98
CA ASN A 240 3.88 2.20 16.56
C ASN A 240 3.40 3.22 17.61
N ASP A 241 2.84 4.33 17.14
CA ASP A 241 2.16 5.29 18.01
C ASP A 241 0.83 4.71 18.50
N VAL A 242 0.50 4.95 19.76
CA VAL A 242 -0.73 4.43 20.40
C VAL A 242 -1.99 4.88 19.66
N GLU A 243 -2.00 6.10 19.10
CA GLU A 243 -3.15 6.60 18.33
C GLU A 243 -3.33 5.80 17.03
N TYR A 244 -2.25 5.56 16.28
CA TYR A 244 -2.30 4.81 15.04
C TYR A 244 -2.61 3.34 15.29
N LEU A 245 -2.06 2.75 16.32
CA LEU A 245 -2.39 1.38 16.73
C LEU A 245 -3.89 1.22 17.03
N ARG A 246 -4.49 2.17 17.75
CA ARG A 246 -5.95 2.17 18.01
C ARG A 246 -6.76 2.29 16.74
N ARG A 247 -6.31 3.08 15.74
CA ARG A 247 -6.97 3.19 14.44
C ARG A 247 -6.91 1.88 13.67
N GLU A 248 -5.77 1.20 13.66
CA GLU A 248 -5.58 -0.11 13.04
C GLU A 248 -6.50 -1.17 13.67
N GLU A 249 -6.54 -1.24 15.00
CA GLU A 249 -7.41 -2.16 15.75
C GLU A 249 -8.90 -1.92 15.47
N ALA A 250 -9.32 -0.66 15.45
CA ALA A 250 -10.69 -0.29 15.13
C ALA A 250 -11.06 -0.56 13.67
N PHE A 251 -10.09 -0.45 12.75
CA PHE A 251 -10.30 -0.67 11.33
C PHE A 251 -10.37 -2.15 10.97
N PHE A 252 -9.60 -3.00 11.66
CA PHE A 252 -9.51 -4.45 11.46
C PHE A 252 -9.95 -5.25 12.71
N PRO A 253 -11.24 -5.19 13.10
CA PRO A 253 -11.73 -5.94 14.26
C PRO A 253 -11.69 -7.47 14.07
N LEU A 254 -11.74 -7.98 12.81
CA LEU A 254 -11.46 -9.39 12.51
C LEU A 254 -9.95 -9.60 12.39
N TRP A 255 -9.32 -9.86 13.52
CA TRP A 255 -7.86 -10.06 13.60
C TRP A 255 -7.55 -11.49 14.11
N ASP A 256 -7.76 -12.47 13.24
CA ASP A 256 -7.56 -13.89 13.47
C ASP A 256 -7.05 -14.61 12.21
N SER A 257 -6.81 -15.91 12.28
CA SER A 257 -6.36 -16.77 11.19
C SER A 257 -7.48 -17.61 10.56
N ASP A 258 -8.75 -17.20 10.71
CA ASP A 258 -9.92 -17.93 10.20
C ASP A 258 -10.52 -17.30 8.92
N ASN A 259 -9.80 -16.38 8.26
CA ASN A 259 -10.31 -15.70 7.08
C ASN A 259 -10.57 -16.66 5.91
N CYS A 260 -9.65 -17.61 5.66
CA CYS A 260 -9.84 -18.64 4.63
C CYS A 260 -11.07 -19.50 4.91
N LYS A 261 -11.28 -19.90 6.16
CA LYS A 261 -12.43 -20.70 6.58
C LYS A 261 -13.75 -19.96 6.37
N ARG A 262 -13.84 -18.70 6.83
CA ARG A 262 -15.05 -17.88 6.62
C ARG A 262 -15.38 -17.69 5.13
N ASN A 263 -14.37 -17.44 4.30
CA ASN A 263 -14.54 -17.30 2.87
C ASN A 263 -15.00 -18.60 2.21
N TYR A 264 -14.40 -19.74 2.58
CA TYR A 264 -14.79 -21.07 2.09
C TYR A 264 -16.26 -21.39 2.42
N GLU A 265 -16.69 -21.20 3.67
CA GLU A 265 -18.09 -21.45 4.06
C GLU A 265 -19.06 -20.51 3.30
N ALA A 266 -18.72 -19.25 3.13
CA ALA A 266 -19.54 -18.32 2.37
C ALA A 266 -19.67 -18.70 0.88
N ILE A 267 -18.63 -19.28 0.27
CA ILE A 267 -18.67 -19.77 -1.11
C ILE A 267 -19.57 -20.99 -1.24
N LYS A 268 -19.61 -21.89 -0.26
CA LYS A 268 -20.50 -23.06 -0.28
C LYS A 268 -21.99 -22.71 -0.24
N GLU A 269 -22.34 -21.52 0.25
CA GLU A 269 -23.74 -21.03 0.34
C GLU A 269 -24.26 -20.41 -0.98
N ILE A 270 -23.41 -20.21 -2.02
CA ILE A 270 -23.78 -19.59 -3.30
C ILE A 270 -24.26 -20.63 -4.32
#